data_12fc72fc2a873fd1270168455a2f903d
#
_entry.id   12fc72fc2a873fd1270168455a2f903d
#
_cell.length_a   1.000
_cell.length_b   1.000
_cell.length_c   1.000
_cell.angle_alpha   90.00
_cell.angle_beta   90.00
_cell.angle_gamma   90.00
#
_symmetry.space_group_name_H-M   'P 1'
#
loop_
_entity.id
_entity.type
_entity.pdbx_description
1 polymer ?
#
loop_
_entity_poly.entity_id
_entity_poly.type
_entity_poly.pdbx_seq_one_letter_code
_entity_poly.pdbx_strand_id
1 'polypeptide(L)'
;MRRRLFASVLACLLLVSVSHAENIIIPGYRALEFRAGKRLQDTRFYNPPENNCSFKLSLIMPDGALLWTSELLEPGNIFVKIMLSKSLKKGTYKDALLKYQCYSLDGTTELNGAEIKLTIEVK
;
A
#
# COMPACT_ATOMS: atom_id res chain seq x y z
N MET A 1 21.71 5.80 -13.02
CA MET A 1 22.41 5.99 -13.84
C MET A 1 22.56 5.98 -14.51
N ARG A 2 22.28 6.35 -13.67
CA ARG A 2 22.79 6.54 -14.43
C ARG A 2 22.87 6.33 -14.67
N ARG A 3 22.68 6.43 -14.22
CA ARG A 3 23.04 6.44 -14.83
C ARG A 3 23.20 6.13 -14.92
N ARG A 4 23.07 6.22 -14.48
CA ARG A 4 23.45 6.13 -14.94
C ARG A 4 23.75 5.75 -14.92
N LEU A 5 23.50 5.80 -14.45
CA LEU A 5 24.00 5.80 -14.77
C LEU A 5 24.14 5.39 -14.69
N PHE A 6 23.89 5.14 -14.21
CA PHE A 6 24.48 5.01 -14.45
C PHE A 6 24.47 4.76 -14.16
N ALA A 7 24.17 5.02 -13.14
CA ALA A 7 24.48 5.16 -13.21
C ALA A 7 24.41 4.87 -13.02
N SER A 8 24.15 4.86 -12.45
CA SER A 8 24.45 4.99 -12.67
C SER A 8 24.32 4.66 -12.56
N VAL A 9 23.99 4.62 -11.82
CA VAL A 9 24.21 4.81 -12.07
C VAL A 9 24.19 4.58 -11.84
N LEU A 10 23.95 4.51 -11.22
CA LEU A 10 24.22 4.70 -11.42
C LEU A 10 24.17 4.45 -11.09
N ALA A 11 23.90 4.42 -10.42
CA ALA A 11 24.06 4.66 -10.43
C ALA A 11 23.98 4.29 -10.06
N CYS A 12 23.72 4.06 -9.52
CA CYS A 12 23.91 4.15 -9.63
C CYS A 12 23.73 3.86 -9.37
N LEU A 13 23.39 3.75 -8.85
CA LEU A 13 23.47 3.99 -9.04
C LEU A 13 23.40 3.59 -8.70
N LEU A 14 23.14 3.39 -8.22
CA LEU A 14 23.29 3.48 -8.30
C LEU A 14 23.17 3.27 -8.07
N LEU A 15 22.91 3.21 -7.76
CA LEU A 15 22.86 3.49 -7.92
C LEU A 15 22.43 3.27 -7.93
N VAL A 16 22.18 3.18 -7.91
CA VAL A 16 21.79 3.37 -8.18
C VAL A 16 21.08 3.00 -8.29
N SER A 17 20.59 2.84 -8.19
CA SER A 17 20.07 2.77 -8.43
C SER A 17 19.34 2.53 -8.49
N VAL A 18 18.99 2.77 -8.53
CA VAL A 18 18.50 2.85 -8.64
C VAL A 18 17.59 2.73 -8.44
N SER A 19 17.77 2.92 -8.08
CA SER A 19 16.38 2.67 -8.23
C SER A 19 15.51 3.74 -7.59
N HIS A 20 14.48 4.15 -8.29
CA HIS A 20 13.58 5.18 -7.77
C HIS A 20 12.67 4.66 -6.68
N ALA A 21 12.53 3.33 -6.55
CA ALA A 21 11.71 2.72 -5.51
C ALA A 21 12.22 3.09 -4.12
N GLU A 22 13.50 3.42 -3.98
CA GLU A 22 14.07 3.83 -2.70
C GLU A 22 13.45 5.10 -2.15
N ASN A 23 12.85 5.91 -3.00
CA ASN A 23 12.30 7.20 -2.62
C ASN A 23 10.79 7.18 -2.45
N ILE A 24 10.20 5.98 -2.46
CA ILE A 24 8.75 5.84 -2.30
C ILE A 24 8.40 6.02 -0.83
N ILE A 25 7.48 6.95 -0.58
CA ILE A 25 6.97 7.21 0.78
C ILE A 25 5.79 6.30 1.02
N ILE A 26 5.92 5.40 1.99
CA ILE A 26 4.85 4.47 2.36
C ILE A 26 4.20 4.98 3.64
N PRO A 27 2.93 5.41 3.61
CA PRO A 27 2.25 5.82 4.84
C PRO A 27 2.09 4.64 5.78
N GLY A 28 2.32 4.88 7.08
CA GLY A 28 2.17 3.85 8.09
C GLY A 28 0.84 3.97 8.80
N TYR A 29 0.26 2.83 9.13
CA TYR A 29 -0.96 2.75 9.91
C TYR A 29 -0.73 1.75 11.03
N ARG A 30 -1.03 2.13 12.27
CA ARG A 30 -0.91 1.21 13.40
C ARG A 30 -2.14 0.35 13.54
N ALA A 31 -3.29 0.96 13.29
CA ALA A 31 -4.56 0.30 13.47
C ALA A 31 -5.57 0.87 12.50
N LEU A 32 -6.53 0.03 12.13
CA LEU A 32 -7.70 0.45 11.37
C LEU A 32 -8.91 0.19 12.26
N GLU A 33 -9.89 1.09 12.19
CA GLU A 33 -11.12 0.94 12.94
C GLU A 33 -12.25 0.68 11.97
N PHE A 34 -12.89 -0.49 12.06
CA PHE A 34 -13.99 -0.89 11.19
C PHE A 34 -15.24 -1.11 12.02
N ARG A 35 -16.38 -1.11 11.33
CA ARG A 35 -17.68 -1.37 11.96
C ARG A 35 -18.07 -2.81 11.74
N ALA A 36 -18.53 -3.46 12.82
CA ALA A 36 -18.94 -4.86 12.79
C ALA A 36 -20.15 -5.06 11.87
N GLY A 37 -20.15 -6.17 11.16
CA GLY A 37 -21.28 -6.57 10.33
C GLY A 37 -21.45 -5.79 9.05
N LYS A 38 -20.52 -4.92 8.70
CA LYS A 38 -20.59 -4.10 7.51
C LYS A 38 -19.44 -4.44 6.58
N ARG A 39 -19.73 -4.51 5.28
CA ARG A 39 -18.67 -4.67 4.29
C ARG A 39 -18.09 -3.33 3.87
N LEU A 40 -18.94 -2.30 3.80
CA LEU A 40 -18.48 -0.96 3.42
C LEU A 40 -17.87 -0.29 4.63
N GLN A 41 -16.61 0.13 4.51
CA GLN A 41 -15.86 0.74 5.61
C GLN A 41 -15.27 2.06 5.20
N ASP A 42 -15.17 2.97 6.17
CA ASP A 42 -14.48 4.23 5.98
C ASP A 42 -12.98 4.02 6.16
N THR A 43 -12.18 4.65 5.31
CA THR A 43 -10.73 4.52 5.36
C THR A 43 -10.07 5.85 5.04
N ARG A 44 -8.74 5.87 5.17
CA ARG A 44 -7.91 7.00 4.76
C ARG A 44 -6.61 6.51 4.18
N PHE A 45 -6.71 5.56 3.24
CA PHE A 45 -5.53 5.10 2.53
C PHE A 45 -5.18 6.10 1.44
N TYR A 46 -3.99 6.65 1.50
CA TYR A 46 -3.60 7.67 0.54
C TYR A 46 -2.21 7.39 -0.01
N ASN A 47 -1.95 7.98 -1.17
CA ASN A 47 -0.65 7.95 -1.80
C ASN A 47 -0.11 9.38 -1.76
N PRO A 48 1.00 9.62 -1.03
CA PRO A 48 1.56 10.98 -0.95
C PRO A 48 1.82 11.57 -2.33
N PRO A 49 1.53 12.86 -2.51
CA PRO A 49 1.70 13.48 -3.82
C PRO A 49 3.15 13.54 -4.29
N GLU A 50 4.10 13.41 -3.37
CA GLU A 50 5.53 13.40 -3.70
C GLU A 50 5.96 12.11 -4.40
N ASN A 51 5.16 11.05 -4.31
CA ASN A 51 5.53 9.78 -4.92
C ASN A 51 5.43 9.82 -6.44
N ASN A 52 6.33 9.10 -7.09
CA ASN A 52 6.33 8.93 -8.55
C ASN A 52 5.82 7.56 -8.96
N CYS A 53 4.92 7.01 -8.17
CA CYS A 53 4.38 5.67 -8.43
C CYS A 53 2.95 5.60 -7.93
N SER A 54 2.20 4.64 -8.47
CA SER A 54 0.86 4.33 -8.01
C SER A 54 0.90 3.13 -7.09
N PHE A 55 -0.01 3.07 -6.12
CA PHE A 55 -0.11 1.94 -5.19
C PHE A 55 -1.27 1.03 -5.58
N LYS A 56 -1.04 -0.26 -5.46
CA LYS A 56 -2.12 -1.23 -5.36
C LYS A 56 -2.07 -1.80 -3.95
N LEU A 57 -3.15 -1.63 -3.20
CA LEU A 57 -3.20 -2.02 -1.79
C LEU A 57 -3.95 -3.32 -1.64
N SER A 58 -3.51 -4.15 -0.70
CA SER A 58 -4.25 -5.35 -0.31
C SER A 58 -4.26 -5.42 1.20
N LEU A 59 -5.44 -5.75 1.77
CA LEU A 59 -5.59 -5.91 3.20
C LEU A 59 -5.81 -7.39 3.47
N ILE A 60 -4.93 -7.98 4.28
CA ILE A 60 -4.87 -9.42 4.49
C ILE A 60 -5.07 -9.69 5.97
N MET A 61 -5.99 -10.61 6.27
CA MET A 61 -6.29 -11.00 7.65
C MET A 61 -5.13 -11.81 8.25
N PRO A 62 -5.08 -11.92 9.59
CA PRO A 62 -4.01 -12.69 10.23
C PRO A 62 -3.94 -14.15 9.79
N ASP A 63 -5.07 -14.73 9.34
CA ASP A 63 -5.09 -16.11 8.84
C ASP A 63 -4.71 -16.20 7.37
N GLY A 64 -4.34 -15.09 6.74
CA GLY A 64 -3.95 -15.06 5.34
C GLY A 64 -5.08 -14.80 4.36
N ALA A 65 -6.31 -14.67 4.82
CA ALA A 65 -7.44 -14.42 3.94
C ALA A 65 -7.38 -13.00 3.38
N LEU A 66 -7.61 -12.85 2.08
CA LEU A 66 -7.63 -11.54 1.43
C LEU A 66 -8.97 -10.87 1.75
N LEU A 67 -8.89 -9.75 2.46
CA LEU A 67 -10.08 -9.01 2.87
C LEU A 67 -10.46 -7.96 1.83
N TRP A 68 -9.48 -7.39 1.14
CA TRP A 68 -9.71 -6.34 0.17
C TRP A 68 -8.46 -6.13 -0.69
N THR A 69 -8.67 -5.80 -1.95
CA THR A 69 -7.59 -5.34 -2.83
C THR A 69 -8.12 -4.17 -3.65
N SER A 70 -7.24 -3.23 -3.97
CA SER A 70 -7.64 -1.96 -4.57
C SER A 70 -7.35 -1.90 -6.06
N GLU A 71 -7.95 -0.90 -6.70
CA GLU A 71 -7.46 -0.37 -7.97
C GLU A 71 -6.18 0.42 -7.70
N LEU A 72 -5.53 0.90 -8.76
CA LEU A 72 -4.35 1.73 -8.60
C LEU A 72 -4.72 3.06 -7.96
N LEU A 73 -3.94 3.46 -6.98
CA LEU A 73 -4.09 4.72 -6.26
C LEU A 73 -2.95 5.63 -6.68
N GLU A 74 -3.28 6.66 -7.45
CA GLU A 74 -2.29 7.59 -7.98
C GLU A 74 -1.82 8.57 -6.91
N PRO A 75 -0.63 9.17 -7.08
CA PRO A 75 -0.14 10.14 -6.11
C PRO A 75 -1.14 11.27 -5.87
N GLY A 76 -1.32 11.65 -4.60
CA GLY A 76 -2.23 12.69 -4.22
C GLY A 76 -3.67 12.24 -4.00
N ASN A 77 -3.99 10.99 -4.31
CA ASN A 77 -5.35 10.46 -4.17
C ASN A 77 -5.49 9.66 -2.88
N ILE A 78 -6.75 9.44 -2.51
CA ILE A 78 -7.09 8.77 -1.25
C ILE A 78 -8.32 7.88 -1.48
N PHE A 79 -8.32 6.70 -0.84
CA PHE A 79 -9.53 5.90 -0.72
C PHE A 79 -10.20 6.26 0.61
N VAL A 80 -11.39 6.84 0.54
CA VAL A 80 -12.16 7.20 1.75
C VAL A 80 -13.15 6.12 2.14
N LYS A 81 -13.47 5.20 1.23
CA LYS A 81 -14.34 4.05 1.50
C LYS A 81 -13.82 2.85 0.74
N ILE A 82 -13.92 1.69 1.38
CA ILE A 82 -13.57 0.42 0.72
C ILE A 82 -14.66 -0.59 1.00
N MET A 83 -14.78 -1.56 0.09
CA MET A 83 -15.74 -2.64 0.23
C MET A 83 -14.99 -3.93 0.54
N LEU A 84 -15.18 -4.44 1.75
CA LEU A 84 -14.53 -5.69 2.16
C LEU A 84 -15.15 -6.88 1.45
N SER A 85 -14.37 -7.95 1.29
CA SER A 85 -14.88 -9.20 0.71
C SER A 85 -15.93 -9.85 1.61
N LYS A 86 -15.87 -9.58 2.91
CA LYS A 86 -16.84 -10.06 3.89
C LYS A 86 -16.91 -9.08 5.05
N SER A 87 -18.00 -9.11 5.79
CA SER A 87 -18.11 -8.36 7.04
C SER A 87 -17.32 -9.08 8.12
N LEU A 88 -16.93 -8.33 9.14
CA LEU A 88 -16.16 -8.86 10.27
C LEU A 88 -16.99 -8.77 11.53
N LYS A 89 -16.76 -9.72 12.44
CA LYS A 89 -17.37 -9.68 13.77
C LYS A 89 -16.59 -8.72 14.64
N LYS A 90 -17.29 -8.15 15.63
CA LYS A 90 -16.68 -7.30 16.64
C LYS A 90 -15.49 -8.02 17.27
N GLY A 91 -14.38 -7.31 17.42
CA GLY A 91 -13.18 -7.86 18.03
C GLY A 91 -11.93 -7.15 17.59
N THR A 92 -10.80 -7.64 18.09
CA THR A 92 -9.48 -7.11 17.79
C THR A 92 -8.72 -8.17 16.98
N TYR A 93 -8.24 -7.78 15.80
CA TYR A 93 -7.52 -8.68 14.90
C TYR A 93 -6.11 -8.16 14.75
N LYS A 94 -5.18 -8.77 15.50
CA LYS A 94 -3.77 -8.39 15.48
C LYS A 94 -3.05 -9.07 14.33
N ASP A 95 -1.97 -8.43 13.85
CA ASP A 95 -1.11 -8.98 12.81
C ASP A 95 -1.81 -9.15 11.46
N ALA A 96 -2.77 -8.29 11.18
CA ALA A 96 -3.24 -8.13 9.81
C ALA A 96 -2.14 -7.43 9.00
N LEU A 97 -2.16 -7.60 7.69
CA LEU A 97 -1.16 -7.00 6.81
C LEU A 97 -1.81 -6.03 5.85
N LEU A 98 -1.19 -4.88 5.68
CA LEU A 98 -1.49 -3.97 4.59
C LEU A 98 -0.33 -4.06 3.62
N LYS A 99 -0.58 -4.64 2.45
CA LYS A 99 0.45 -4.87 1.45
C LYS A 99 0.37 -3.77 0.39
N TYR A 100 1.51 -3.16 0.11
CA TYR A 100 1.67 -2.16 -0.93
C TYR A 100 2.40 -2.79 -2.10
N GLN A 101 1.77 -2.80 -3.26
CA GLN A 101 2.44 -3.06 -4.53
C GLN A 101 2.56 -1.73 -5.25
N CYS A 102 3.78 -1.37 -5.64
CA CYS A 102 4.03 -0.09 -6.28
C CYS A 102 4.22 -0.29 -7.77
N TYR A 103 3.65 0.60 -8.56
CA TYR A 103 3.71 0.53 -10.02
C TYR A 103 4.17 1.86 -10.57
N SER A 104 4.84 1.85 -11.71
CA SER A 104 5.14 3.07 -12.44
C SER A 104 3.84 3.83 -12.74
N LEU A 105 3.95 5.15 -12.98
CA LEU A 105 2.75 5.98 -13.18
C LEU A 105 1.92 5.54 -14.37
N ASP A 106 2.54 4.94 -15.40
CA ASP A 106 1.79 4.40 -16.54
C ASP A 106 1.17 3.02 -16.24
N GLY A 107 1.45 2.46 -15.05
CA GLY A 107 0.86 1.21 -14.61
C GLY A 107 1.49 -0.03 -15.20
N THR A 108 2.56 0.09 -15.98
CA THR A 108 3.10 -1.04 -16.74
C THR A 108 4.23 -1.79 -16.03
N THR A 109 4.92 -1.14 -15.09
CA THR A 109 6.11 -1.72 -14.45
C THR A 109 5.87 -1.81 -12.94
N GLU A 110 6.03 -3.01 -12.39
CA GLU A 110 5.95 -3.19 -10.95
C GLU A 110 7.28 -2.82 -10.33
N LEU A 111 7.21 -2.00 -9.27
CA LEU A 111 8.36 -1.54 -8.50
C LEU A 111 8.37 -2.26 -7.16
N ASN A 112 9.36 -1.95 -6.32
CA ASN A 112 9.41 -2.53 -4.99
C ASN A 112 8.19 -2.13 -4.18
N GLY A 113 7.72 -3.05 -3.34
CA GLY A 113 6.58 -2.80 -2.48
C GLY A 113 6.97 -2.90 -1.01
N ALA A 114 5.95 -2.94 -0.16
CA ALA A 114 6.14 -3.03 1.29
C ALA A 114 4.96 -3.74 1.91
N GLU A 115 5.16 -4.27 3.11
CA GLU A 115 4.10 -4.85 3.93
C GLU A 115 4.17 -4.23 5.30
N ILE A 116 3.01 -3.84 5.82
CA ILE A 116 2.89 -3.23 7.14
C ILE A 116 1.97 -4.09 7.97
N LYS A 117 2.45 -4.51 9.15
CA LYS A 117 1.59 -5.18 10.13
C LYS A 117 0.77 -4.12 10.85
N LEU A 118 -0.50 -4.41 11.05
CA LEU A 118 -1.37 -3.52 11.79
C LEU A 118 -2.46 -4.31 12.52
N THR A 119 -3.20 -3.62 13.35
CA THR A 119 -4.32 -4.20 14.09
C THR A 119 -5.61 -3.67 13.51
N ILE A 120 -6.60 -4.54 13.32
CA ILE A 120 -7.93 -4.12 12.91
C ILE A 120 -8.83 -4.21 14.14
N GLU A 121 -9.39 -3.07 14.55
CA GLU A 121 -10.36 -2.99 15.65
C GLU A 121 -11.74 -2.92 15.02
N VAL A 122 -12.56 -3.91 15.29
CA VAL A 122 -13.92 -3.96 14.77
C VAL A 122 -14.89 -3.71 15.92
N LYS A 123 -15.64 -2.62 15.81
CA LYS A 123 -16.53 -2.15 16.90
C LYS A 123 -18.00 -2.20 16.54
#